data_c608c7b2cf14a9b32f62eedda48f33f2
#
_entry.id   c608c7b2cf14a9b32f62eedda48f33f2
#
_cell.length_a   1.000
_cell.length_b   1.000
_cell.length_c   1.000
_cell.angle_alpha   90.00
_cell.angle_beta   90.00
_cell.angle_gamma   90.00
#
_symmetry.space_group_name_H-M   'P 1'
#
loop_
_entity.id
_entity.type
_entity.pdbx_description
1 polymer ?
#
loop_
_entity_poly.entity_id
_entity_poly.type
_entity_poly.pdbx_seq_one_letter_code
_entity_poly.pdbx_strand_id
1 'polypeptide(L)'
;MFDTFKPTTQMLGRWQPWHPGHTELFKRALAETGQVCIQIRTVPQDTDASGGRTMTQDDNPFIVTDVEENIKKELAKEGYTYNEEYIIMVVPNIVDISYGRGVGYTFTEHV
;
A
#
# COMPACT_ATOMS: atom_id res chain seq x y z
N MET A 1 -13.29 -13.66 5.00
CA MET A 1 -12.94 -12.51 5.83
C MET A 1 -11.44 -12.44 6.05
N PHE A 2 -10.88 -11.26 5.94
CA PHE A 2 -9.45 -11.07 6.19
C PHE A 2 -9.12 -11.47 7.64
N ASP A 3 -8.03 -12.21 7.80
CA ASP A 3 -7.62 -12.72 9.12
C ASP A 3 -6.25 -12.14 9.48
N THR A 4 -6.22 -11.25 10.46
CA THR A 4 -4.99 -10.57 10.85
C THR A 4 -3.93 -11.49 11.45
N PHE A 5 -4.30 -12.71 11.81
CA PHE A 5 -3.34 -13.68 12.36
C PHE A 5 -2.68 -14.54 11.29
N LYS A 6 -3.20 -14.53 10.07
CA LYS A 6 -2.60 -15.32 8.99
C LYS A 6 -1.44 -14.57 8.35
N PRO A 7 -0.50 -15.29 7.73
CA PRO A 7 0.57 -14.65 6.97
C PRO A 7 -0.01 -13.68 5.96
N THR A 8 0.57 -12.49 5.92
CA THR A 8 0.07 -11.38 5.11
C THR A 8 1.23 -10.70 4.41
N THR A 9 1.02 -10.35 3.15
CA THR A 9 2.01 -9.58 2.40
C THR A 9 1.69 -8.10 2.52
N GLN A 10 2.72 -7.30 2.79
CA GLN A 10 2.59 -5.86 2.90
C GLN A 10 2.89 -5.21 1.55
N MET A 11 2.04 -4.28 1.14
CA MET A 11 2.31 -3.41 0.01
C MET A 11 2.28 -1.97 0.49
N LEU A 12 3.44 -1.33 0.55
CA LEU A 12 3.56 0.05 1.02
C LEU A 12 3.81 0.98 -0.16
N GLY A 13 3.01 2.03 -0.29
CA GLY A 13 3.18 2.98 -1.36
C GLY A 13 2.27 4.18 -1.21
N ARG A 14 2.38 5.13 -2.15
CA ARG A 14 1.51 6.31 -2.18
C ARG A 14 0.25 6.08 -3.00
N TRP A 15 0.37 5.25 -4.05
CA TRP A 15 -0.72 4.85 -4.94
C TRP A 15 -1.45 6.07 -5.56
N GLN A 16 -0.69 6.93 -6.24
CA GLN A 16 -1.15 8.24 -6.75
C GLN A 16 -1.11 8.33 -8.28
N PRO A 17 -2.01 7.64 -9.05
CA PRO A 17 -3.04 6.74 -8.57
C PRO A 17 -2.62 5.29 -8.64
N TRP A 18 -3.47 4.42 -8.16
CA TRP A 18 -3.36 2.99 -8.40
C TRP A 18 -3.66 2.74 -9.88
N HIS A 19 -2.82 1.97 -10.54
CA HIS A 19 -2.98 1.68 -11.97
C HIS A 19 -2.81 0.18 -12.23
N PRO A 20 -3.03 -0.29 -13.48
CA PRO A 20 -2.97 -1.73 -13.77
C PRO A 20 -1.66 -2.41 -13.37
N GLY A 21 -0.53 -1.69 -13.42
CA GLY A 21 0.74 -2.23 -12.94
C GLY A 21 0.70 -2.55 -11.45
N HIS A 22 0.01 -1.74 -10.68
CA HIS A 22 -0.16 -1.99 -9.25
C HIS A 22 -1.08 -3.19 -9.00
N THR A 23 -2.09 -3.37 -9.85
CA THR A 23 -2.96 -4.54 -9.76
C THR A 23 -2.16 -5.82 -10.01
N GLU A 24 -1.23 -5.79 -10.97
CA GLU A 24 -0.36 -6.93 -11.21
C GLU A 24 0.55 -7.20 -10.01
N LEU A 25 1.09 -6.15 -9.41
CA LEU A 25 1.90 -6.30 -8.20
C LEU A 25 1.06 -6.91 -7.07
N PHE A 26 -0.18 -6.47 -6.93
CA PHE A 26 -1.11 -7.01 -5.93
C PHE A 26 -1.31 -8.53 -6.15
N LYS A 27 -1.52 -8.94 -7.39
CA LYS A 27 -1.72 -10.36 -7.69
C LYS A 27 -0.51 -11.19 -7.29
N ARG A 28 0.70 -10.67 -7.55
CA ARG A 28 1.93 -11.35 -7.16
C ARG A 28 2.08 -11.40 -5.64
N ALA A 29 1.77 -10.29 -4.96
CA ALA A 29 1.81 -10.24 -3.50
C ALA A 29 0.82 -11.22 -2.89
N LEU A 30 -0.39 -11.28 -3.45
CA LEU A 30 -1.42 -12.20 -2.99
C LEU A 30 -0.97 -13.66 -3.13
N ALA A 31 -0.24 -13.98 -4.20
CA ALA A 31 0.26 -15.32 -4.41
C ALA A 31 1.28 -15.75 -3.36
N GLU A 32 1.95 -14.79 -2.70
CA GLU A 32 2.96 -15.11 -1.68
C GLU A 32 2.33 -15.66 -0.40
N THR A 33 1.23 -15.07 0.05
CA THR A 33 0.66 -15.41 1.36
C THR A 33 -0.83 -15.69 1.36
N GLY A 34 -1.54 -15.31 0.31
CA GLY A 34 -2.99 -15.50 0.24
C GLY A 34 -3.81 -14.31 0.71
N GLN A 35 -3.18 -13.32 1.30
CA GLN A 35 -3.86 -12.07 1.65
C GLN A 35 -2.86 -10.92 1.72
N VAL A 36 -3.34 -9.71 1.50
CA VAL A 36 -2.48 -8.53 1.37
C VAL A 36 -2.97 -7.38 2.24
N CYS A 37 -2.04 -6.73 2.91
CA CYS A 37 -2.30 -5.47 3.59
C CYS A 37 -1.74 -4.34 2.72
N ILE A 38 -2.61 -3.57 2.10
CA ILE A 38 -2.20 -2.44 1.27
C ILE A 38 -2.10 -1.23 2.18
N GLN A 39 -0.91 -0.65 2.28
CA GLN A 39 -0.67 0.49 3.14
C GLN A 39 -0.47 1.74 2.29
N ILE A 40 -1.26 2.76 2.58
CA ILE A 40 -1.16 4.04 1.90
C ILE A 40 -0.27 4.92 2.76
N ARG A 41 0.92 5.22 2.26
CA ARG A 41 1.87 6.07 2.94
C ARG A 41 1.45 7.52 2.76
N THR A 42 1.26 8.23 3.87
CA THR A 42 0.97 9.66 3.80
C THR A 42 2.25 10.43 3.59
N VAL A 43 2.19 11.44 2.74
CA VAL A 43 3.33 12.32 2.48
C VAL A 43 2.85 13.75 2.60
N PRO A 44 3.71 14.66 3.06
CA PRO A 44 3.32 16.06 3.18
C PRO A 44 3.07 16.66 1.81
N GLN A 45 2.11 17.56 1.75
CA GLN A 45 1.83 18.35 0.55
C GLN A 45 2.06 19.81 0.92
N ASP A 46 2.81 20.50 0.08
CA ASP A 46 3.07 21.91 0.28
C ASP A 46 3.63 22.24 1.65
N THR A 47 4.47 21.37 2.18
CA THR A 47 5.04 21.62 3.48
C THR A 47 6.54 21.63 3.38
N ASP A 48 7.14 22.52 4.16
CA ASP A 48 8.58 22.66 4.24
C ASP A 48 9.05 22.67 5.67
N ALA A 49 8.16 22.34 6.59
CA ALA A 49 8.41 22.51 8.00
C ALA A 49 9.67 21.78 8.47
N SER A 50 10.01 20.69 7.83
CA SER A 50 11.18 19.91 8.22
C SER A 50 12.45 20.38 7.54
N GLY A 51 12.35 21.31 6.61
CA GLY A 51 13.48 21.74 5.83
C GLY A 51 13.91 20.75 4.77
N GLY A 52 13.21 19.66 4.62
CA GLY A 52 13.49 18.69 3.60
C GLY A 52 12.74 19.01 2.30
N ARG A 53 12.84 18.10 1.36
CA ARG A 53 12.09 18.25 0.12
C ARG A 53 10.60 18.13 0.41
N THR A 54 9.82 19.06 -0.12
CA THR A 54 8.36 19.00 0.01
C THR A 54 7.75 18.26 -1.17
N MET A 55 6.60 17.61 -0.89
CA MET A 55 5.79 17.02 -1.94
C MET A 55 4.69 18.00 -2.27
N THR A 56 4.46 18.23 -3.55
CA THR A 56 3.46 19.19 -4.01
C THR A 56 2.18 18.47 -4.39
N GLN A 57 1.15 19.25 -4.69
CA GLN A 57 -0.10 18.71 -5.20
C GLN A 57 0.13 17.94 -6.51
N ASP A 58 1.11 18.33 -7.29
CA ASP A 58 1.44 17.64 -8.53
C ASP A 58 2.03 16.25 -8.25
N ASP A 59 2.77 16.11 -7.14
CA ASP A 59 3.34 14.82 -6.74
C ASP A 59 2.28 13.91 -6.11
N ASN A 60 1.32 14.50 -5.38
CA ASN A 60 0.26 13.76 -4.71
C ASN A 60 -1.09 14.40 -5.03
N PRO A 61 -1.59 14.20 -6.27
CA PRO A 61 -2.81 14.87 -6.70
C PRO A 61 -4.10 14.36 -6.05
N PHE A 62 -4.04 13.23 -5.37
CA PHE A 62 -5.24 12.62 -4.79
C PHE A 62 -5.17 12.62 -3.27
N ILE A 63 -6.30 12.93 -2.62
CA ILE A 63 -6.40 12.78 -1.16
C ILE A 63 -6.56 11.31 -0.81
N VAL A 64 -6.25 10.97 0.43
CA VAL A 64 -6.23 9.58 0.89
C VAL A 64 -7.55 8.85 0.66
N THR A 65 -8.69 9.51 0.90
CA THR A 65 -9.99 8.90 0.71
C THR A 65 -10.21 8.49 -0.75
N ASP A 66 -9.80 9.36 -1.68
CA ASP A 66 -9.92 9.07 -3.11
C ASP A 66 -9.02 7.91 -3.50
N VAL A 67 -7.82 7.84 -2.92
CA VAL A 67 -6.89 6.75 -3.18
C VAL A 67 -7.50 5.42 -2.73
N GLU A 68 -8.08 5.38 -1.53
CA GLU A 68 -8.72 4.18 -1.02
C GLU A 68 -9.85 3.71 -1.93
N GLU A 69 -10.72 4.63 -2.33
CA GLU A 69 -11.85 4.30 -3.18
C GLU A 69 -11.40 3.80 -4.54
N ASN A 70 -10.36 4.42 -5.09
CA ASN A 70 -9.82 4.01 -6.37
C ASN A 70 -9.25 2.59 -6.30
N ILE A 71 -8.52 2.27 -5.25
CA ILE A 71 -7.95 0.93 -5.06
C ILE A 71 -9.08 -0.09 -4.99
N LYS A 72 -10.10 0.15 -4.17
CA LYS A 72 -11.23 -0.77 -4.03
C LYS A 72 -11.94 -0.97 -5.35
N LYS A 73 -12.13 0.10 -6.11
CA LYS A 73 -12.79 0.05 -7.41
C LYS A 73 -11.99 -0.79 -8.41
N GLU A 74 -10.68 -0.52 -8.48
CA GLU A 74 -9.84 -1.22 -9.44
C GLU A 74 -9.69 -2.70 -9.11
N LEU A 75 -9.58 -3.03 -7.84
CA LEU A 75 -9.49 -4.43 -7.42
C LEU A 75 -10.82 -5.15 -7.57
N ALA A 76 -11.94 -4.46 -7.39
CA ALA A 76 -13.25 -5.06 -7.59
C ALA A 76 -13.46 -5.48 -9.04
N LYS A 77 -12.89 -4.74 -9.99
CA LYS A 77 -12.95 -5.11 -11.41
C LYS A 77 -12.29 -6.45 -11.68
N GLU A 78 -11.31 -6.83 -10.85
CA GLU A 78 -10.57 -8.08 -10.99
C GLU A 78 -11.14 -9.19 -10.10
N GLY A 79 -12.25 -8.92 -9.42
CA GLY A 79 -12.91 -9.92 -8.58
C GLY A 79 -12.45 -9.97 -7.14
N TYR A 80 -11.67 -9.00 -6.68
CA TYR A 80 -11.18 -8.96 -5.30
C TYR A 80 -12.06 -8.03 -4.46
N THR A 81 -12.35 -8.46 -3.23
CA THR A 81 -13.27 -7.76 -2.35
C THR A 81 -12.55 -7.29 -1.09
N TYR A 82 -12.77 -6.03 -0.73
CA TYR A 82 -12.21 -5.47 0.51
C TYR A 82 -12.63 -6.31 1.71
N ASN A 83 -11.68 -6.55 2.60
CA ASN A 83 -11.84 -7.37 3.80
C ASN A 83 -11.98 -8.88 3.52
N GLU A 84 -11.71 -9.28 2.29
CA GLU A 84 -11.56 -10.69 1.93
C GLU A 84 -10.11 -10.96 1.61
N GLU A 85 -9.68 -10.68 0.38
CA GLU A 85 -8.29 -10.90 -0.01
C GLU A 85 -7.34 -9.83 0.53
N TYR A 86 -7.87 -8.66 0.89
CA TYR A 86 -7.01 -7.56 1.31
C TYR A 86 -7.71 -6.61 2.27
N ILE A 87 -6.90 -5.83 2.98
CA ILE A 87 -7.34 -4.65 3.72
C ILE A 87 -6.47 -3.46 3.32
N ILE A 88 -6.94 -2.26 3.62
CA ILE A 88 -6.22 -1.02 3.36
C ILE A 88 -5.99 -0.32 4.69
N MET A 89 -4.77 0.15 4.91
CA MET A 89 -4.41 0.93 6.08
C MET A 89 -3.72 2.21 5.64
N VAL A 90 -4.10 3.32 6.25
CA VAL A 90 -3.37 4.57 6.06
C VAL A 90 -2.29 4.61 7.13
N VAL A 91 -1.05 4.80 6.70
CA VAL A 91 0.11 4.77 7.60
C VAL A 91 0.89 6.07 7.52
N PRO A 92 1.72 6.36 8.53
CA PRO A 92 2.57 7.55 8.48
C PRO A 92 3.53 7.53 7.30
N ASN A 93 4.27 8.61 7.16
CA ASN A 93 5.29 8.73 6.11
C ASN A 93 6.48 7.83 6.41
N ILE A 94 6.30 6.54 6.21
CA ILE A 94 7.31 5.52 6.50
C ILE A 94 8.40 5.58 5.44
N VAL A 95 9.63 5.76 5.89
CA VAL A 95 10.80 5.85 5.01
C VAL A 95 11.86 4.80 5.32
N ASP A 96 11.66 4.01 6.36
CA ASP A 96 12.58 2.96 6.73
C ASP A 96 11.82 1.80 7.33
N ILE A 97 12.27 0.59 7.08
CA ILE A 97 11.70 -0.62 7.66
C ILE A 97 12.81 -1.31 8.43
N SER A 98 12.69 -1.32 9.76
CA SER A 98 13.68 -1.95 10.62
C SER A 98 13.07 -3.20 11.25
N TYR A 99 13.87 -4.26 11.35
CA TYR A 99 13.38 -5.51 11.92
C TYR A 99 14.44 -6.13 12.81
N GLY A 100 13.97 -6.92 13.77
CA GLY A 100 14.84 -7.59 14.70
C GLY A 100 15.27 -8.95 14.21
N ARG A 101 16.17 -9.56 14.97
CA ARG A 101 16.69 -10.89 14.65
C ARG A 101 15.60 -11.94 14.82
N GLY A 102 15.55 -12.89 13.91
CA GLY A 102 14.70 -14.06 14.06
C GLY A 102 13.22 -13.86 13.79
N VAL A 103 12.84 -12.77 13.13
CA VAL A 103 11.41 -12.48 12.89
C VAL A 103 10.82 -13.20 11.69
N GLY A 104 11.64 -13.80 10.83
CA GLY A 104 11.12 -14.63 9.75
C GLY A 104 10.49 -13.89 8.58
N TYR A 105 10.76 -12.59 8.45
CA TYR A 105 10.25 -11.82 7.31
C TYR A 105 11.02 -12.16 6.04
N THR A 106 10.31 -12.07 4.93
CA THR A 106 10.94 -12.13 3.61
C THR A 106 10.70 -10.81 2.91
N PHE A 107 11.60 -10.49 1.98
CA PHE A 107 11.48 -9.29 1.15
C PHE A 107 11.54 -9.75 -0.29
N THR A 108 10.45 -9.55 -1.02
CA THR A 108 10.35 -9.99 -2.41
C THR A 108 10.22 -8.77 -3.30
N GLU A 109 11.16 -8.61 -4.24
CA GLU A 109 11.09 -7.55 -5.22
C GLU A 109 10.44 -8.10 -6.48
N HIS A 110 9.37 -7.44 -6.91
CA HIS A 110 8.66 -7.81 -8.14
C HIS A 110 9.00 -6.78 -9.22
N VAL A 111 9.50 -7.23 -10.34
CA VAL A 111 9.87 -6.38 -11.46
C VAL A 111 8.94 -6.57 -12.65
#